data_65b6089831915414b9ca8776bff6d2c9
#
_entry.id   65b6089831915414b9ca8776bff6d2c9
#
_cell.length_a   1.000
_cell.length_b   1.000
_cell.length_c   1.000
_cell.angle_alpha   90.00
_cell.angle_beta   90.00
_cell.angle_gamma   90.00
#
_symmetry.space_group_name_H-M   'P 1'
#
loop_
_entity.id
_entity.type
_entity.pdbx_description
1 polymer ?
#
loop_
_entity_poly.entity_id
_entity_poly.type
_entity_poly.pdbx_seq_one_letter_code
_entity_poly.pdbx_strand_id
1 'polypeptide(L)'
;MDLSLIPNLKNTDSNNFFLLAGPCAIESEEMALRIAEKVIRITDDLKIPYVFKGSFKKANRSRIDSFTGIGDEKALKILKKVSDTFGVPTVTDIHEVTDAEKAAEYVDILQIPAFLVRQTDLVVAAAKTGKVVNLKKGQFMSPEAMKHAVQKVKDAGNEKVWITDRGTMFGYQDMIVDFRGIPTMRQYAPVVLDVTHSLQQPNQTSGVTGGRP
;
A
#
# COMPACT_ATOMS: atom_id res chain seq x y z
N MET A 1 -15.16 7.52 4.44
CA MET A 1 -14.61 6.19 4.09
C MET A 1 -15.29 5.19 4.99
N ASP A 2 -15.82 4.15 4.43
CA ASP A 2 -16.38 3.08 5.26
C ASP A 2 -15.24 2.15 5.69
N LEU A 3 -14.73 2.36 6.90
CA LEU A 3 -13.67 1.55 7.49
C LEU A 3 -14.16 0.16 7.93
N SER A 4 -15.48 -0.07 7.97
CA SER A 4 -16.07 -1.36 8.30
C SER A 4 -15.76 -2.46 7.26
N LEU A 5 -15.35 -2.06 6.07
CA LEU A 5 -14.91 -2.98 5.00
C LEU A 5 -13.59 -3.69 5.31
N ILE A 6 -12.84 -3.20 6.31
CA ILE A 6 -11.56 -3.78 6.71
C ILE A 6 -11.80 -4.66 7.94
N PRO A 7 -11.58 -5.97 7.84
CA PRO A 7 -11.76 -6.85 8.97
C PRO A 7 -10.81 -6.49 10.12
N ASN A 8 -11.27 -6.65 11.34
CA ASN A 8 -10.49 -6.45 12.58
C ASN A 8 -9.89 -5.05 12.78
N LEU A 9 -10.33 -4.03 12.02
CA LEU A 9 -9.87 -2.67 12.23
C LEU A 9 -10.47 -2.08 13.50
N LYS A 10 -9.62 -1.69 14.47
CA LYS A 10 -10.01 -1.06 15.73
C LYS A 10 -10.16 0.46 15.59
N ASN A 11 -10.78 1.10 16.58
CA ASN A 11 -10.89 2.57 16.71
C ASN A 11 -11.57 3.28 15.52
N THR A 12 -12.46 2.60 14.81
CA THR A 12 -13.12 3.12 13.60
C THR A 12 -14.10 4.26 13.89
N ASP A 13 -14.51 4.43 15.13
CA ASP A 13 -15.43 5.47 15.65
C ASP A 13 -14.73 6.69 16.24
N SER A 14 -13.40 6.70 16.24
CA SER A 14 -12.59 7.76 16.89
C SER A 14 -12.58 9.09 16.15
N ASN A 15 -13.07 9.17 14.91
CA ASN A 15 -12.94 10.31 14.01
C ASN A 15 -11.49 10.71 13.66
N ASN A 16 -10.51 9.89 14.00
CA ASN A 16 -9.12 10.06 13.59
C ASN A 16 -8.90 9.64 12.12
N PHE A 17 -7.80 10.10 11.53
CA PHE A 17 -7.30 9.48 10.30
C PHE A 17 -6.90 8.02 10.60
N PHE A 18 -6.92 7.17 9.58
CA PHE A 18 -6.36 5.83 9.74
C PHE A 18 -4.91 5.77 9.23
N LEU A 19 -4.11 4.90 9.84
CA LEU A 19 -2.69 4.77 9.57
C LEU A 19 -2.38 3.43 8.89
N LEU A 20 -1.65 3.50 7.76
CA LEU A 20 -0.96 2.34 7.19
C LEU A 20 0.53 2.51 7.46
N ALA A 21 1.11 1.70 8.33
CA ALA A 21 2.52 1.79 8.67
C ALA A 21 3.15 0.42 8.93
N GLY A 22 4.47 0.34 8.67
CA GLY A 22 5.25 -0.87 8.88
C GLY A 22 6.54 -0.83 8.06
N PRO A 23 7.30 -1.93 8.01
CA PRO A 23 8.55 -1.99 7.27
C PRO A 23 8.28 -1.90 5.76
N CYS A 24 9.17 -1.22 5.03
CA CYS A 24 9.05 -1.14 3.58
C CYS A 24 9.07 -2.52 2.91
N ALA A 25 9.86 -3.45 3.46
CA ALA A 25 9.89 -4.86 3.09
C ALA A 25 9.99 -5.73 4.34
N ILE A 26 9.45 -6.95 4.28
CA ILE A 26 9.61 -7.94 5.34
C ILE A 26 11.01 -8.54 5.23
N GLU A 27 11.86 -8.26 6.22
CA GLU A 27 13.24 -8.76 6.27
C GLU A 27 13.41 -9.89 7.28
N SER A 28 12.63 -9.89 8.36
CA SER A 28 12.56 -10.97 9.34
C SER A 28 11.25 -10.95 10.11
N GLU A 29 10.90 -12.07 10.73
CA GLU A 29 9.73 -12.21 11.61
C GLU A 29 9.89 -11.33 12.86
N GLU A 30 11.04 -11.39 13.50
CA GLU A 30 11.33 -10.60 14.70
C GLU A 30 11.14 -9.10 14.45
N MET A 31 11.69 -8.59 13.36
CA MET A 31 11.55 -7.18 12.98
C MET A 31 10.09 -6.82 12.76
N ALA A 32 9.33 -7.64 12.02
CA ALA A 32 7.94 -7.38 11.71
C ALA A 32 7.08 -7.32 12.99
N LEU A 33 7.21 -8.30 13.88
CA LEU A 33 6.48 -8.35 15.14
C LEU A 33 6.85 -7.17 16.05
N ARG A 34 8.12 -6.85 16.21
CA ARG A 34 8.59 -5.72 17.01
C ARG A 34 8.06 -4.36 16.50
N ILE A 35 8.04 -4.16 15.17
CA ILE A 35 7.49 -2.93 14.58
C ILE A 35 5.98 -2.88 14.80
N ALA A 36 5.26 -3.97 14.56
CA ALA A 36 3.82 -4.04 14.77
C ALA A 36 3.46 -3.70 16.22
N GLU A 37 4.08 -4.35 17.19
CA GLU A 37 3.85 -4.11 18.62
C GLU A 37 4.05 -2.64 19.01
N LYS A 38 5.16 -2.04 18.55
CA LYS A 38 5.46 -0.64 18.86
C LYS A 38 4.43 0.32 18.26
N VAL A 39 4.03 0.10 17.00
CA VAL A 39 3.05 0.98 16.33
C VAL A 39 1.67 0.80 16.94
N ILE A 40 1.25 -0.44 17.23
CA ILE A 40 -0.04 -0.75 17.86
C ILE A 40 -0.17 -0.02 19.20
N ARG A 41 0.85 -0.08 20.06
CA ARG A 41 0.83 0.64 21.34
C ARG A 41 0.57 2.13 21.15
N ILE A 42 1.24 2.77 20.19
CA ILE A 42 1.07 4.20 19.91
C ILE A 42 -0.32 4.48 19.34
N THR A 43 -0.80 3.66 18.44
CA THR A 43 -2.11 3.87 17.79
C THR A 43 -3.27 3.57 18.70
N ASP A 44 -3.15 2.60 19.60
CA ASP A 44 -4.16 2.32 20.63
C ASP A 44 -4.27 3.48 21.65
N ASP A 45 -3.12 3.99 22.12
CA ASP A 45 -3.09 5.14 23.03
C ASP A 45 -3.75 6.38 22.40
N LEU A 46 -3.53 6.59 21.09
CA LEU A 46 -4.07 7.73 20.35
C LEU A 46 -5.44 7.45 19.69
N LYS A 47 -5.98 6.24 19.84
CA LYS A 47 -7.22 5.77 19.19
C LYS A 47 -7.19 5.97 17.67
N ILE A 48 -6.06 5.67 17.04
CA ILE A 48 -5.90 5.75 15.58
C ILE A 48 -6.18 4.35 14.97
N PRO A 49 -7.10 4.22 14.01
CA PRO A 49 -7.27 2.96 13.26
C PRO A 49 -5.96 2.60 12.55
N TYR A 50 -5.50 1.35 12.70
CA TYR A 50 -4.20 0.94 12.21
C TYR A 50 -4.23 -0.31 11.35
N VAL A 51 -3.53 -0.26 10.23
CA VAL A 51 -3.26 -1.37 9.31
C VAL A 51 -1.75 -1.59 9.23
N PHE A 52 -1.28 -2.80 9.51
CA PHE A 52 0.13 -3.12 9.34
C PHE A 52 0.49 -3.27 7.86
N LYS A 53 1.48 -2.50 7.39
CA LYS A 53 1.95 -2.53 6.01
C LYS A 53 3.33 -3.16 5.91
N GLY A 54 3.48 -4.14 5.03
CA GLY A 54 4.79 -4.68 4.67
C GLY A 54 4.76 -5.30 3.27
N SER A 55 5.78 -5.05 2.46
CA SER A 55 5.89 -5.72 1.15
C SER A 55 6.55 -7.09 1.33
N PHE A 56 5.94 -8.13 0.78
CA PHE A 56 6.51 -9.48 0.84
C PHE A 56 7.69 -9.63 -0.14
N LYS A 57 7.70 -8.87 -1.22
CA LYS A 57 8.83 -8.75 -2.16
C LYS A 57 8.92 -7.35 -2.74
N LYS A 58 10.08 -7.02 -3.31
CA LYS A 58 10.34 -5.79 -4.08
C LYS A 58 10.73 -6.15 -5.49
N ALA A 59 9.88 -5.78 -6.47
CA ALA A 59 10.06 -6.14 -7.86
C ALA A 59 10.67 -5.01 -8.74
N ASN A 60 10.91 -3.81 -8.17
CA ASN A 60 11.31 -2.62 -8.92
C ASN A 60 12.61 -1.98 -8.41
N ARG A 61 13.57 -2.81 -7.99
CA ARG A 61 14.89 -2.33 -7.57
C ARG A 61 15.71 -1.80 -8.75
N SER A 62 16.45 -0.73 -8.52
CA SER A 62 17.33 -0.14 -9.55
C SER A 62 18.53 -1.03 -9.88
N ARG A 63 19.01 -1.82 -8.92
CA ARG A 63 20.16 -2.71 -9.07
C ARG A 63 19.73 -4.15 -8.91
N ILE A 64 20.35 -5.05 -9.67
CA ILE A 64 20.06 -6.48 -9.64
C ILE A 64 20.49 -7.16 -8.32
N ASP A 65 21.51 -6.61 -7.66
CA ASP A 65 22.03 -7.09 -6.39
C ASP A 65 21.31 -6.50 -5.16
N SER A 66 20.28 -5.68 -5.36
CA SER A 66 19.52 -5.12 -4.25
C SER A 66 18.65 -6.16 -3.57
N PHE A 67 18.44 -6.00 -2.26
CA PHE A 67 17.54 -6.87 -1.49
C PHE A 67 16.12 -6.82 -2.07
N THR A 68 15.57 -7.98 -2.43
CA THR A 68 14.24 -8.13 -3.01
C THR A 68 13.23 -8.77 -2.06
N GLY A 69 13.69 -9.52 -1.06
CA GLY A 69 12.85 -10.22 -0.08
C GLY A 69 13.54 -11.45 0.51
N ILE A 70 12.83 -12.13 1.40
CA ILE A 70 13.29 -13.34 2.11
C ILE A 70 12.62 -14.63 1.60
N GLY A 71 11.97 -14.54 0.44
CA GLY A 71 11.11 -15.56 -0.14
C GLY A 71 9.62 -15.23 0.08
N ASP A 72 8.85 -15.31 -1.00
CA ASP A 72 7.47 -14.84 -1.05
C ASP A 72 6.59 -15.48 0.03
N GLU A 73 6.56 -16.81 0.07
CA GLU A 73 5.72 -17.55 1.00
C GLU A 73 6.11 -17.29 2.47
N LYS A 74 7.42 -17.22 2.74
CA LYS A 74 7.91 -16.94 4.10
C LYS A 74 7.49 -15.54 4.54
N ALA A 75 7.59 -14.53 3.69
CA ALA A 75 7.20 -13.17 4.00
C ALA A 75 5.68 -13.02 4.16
N LEU A 76 4.88 -13.70 3.32
CA LEU A 76 3.43 -13.74 3.45
C LEU A 76 2.97 -14.41 4.76
N LYS A 77 3.60 -15.52 5.16
CA LYS A 77 3.34 -16.16 6.46
C LYS A 77 3.66 -15.24 7.64
N ILE A 78 4.70 -14.41 7.53
CA ILE A 78 5.02 -13.41 8.56
C ILE A 78 3.93 -12.34 8.65
N LEU A 79 3.42 -11.84 7.52
CA LEU A 79 2.30 -10.90 7.50
C LEU A 79 1.06 -11.49 8.17
N LYS A 80 0.73 -12.73 7.83
CA LYS A 80 -0.38 -13.45 8.48
C LYS A 80 -0.14 -13.61 9.99
N LYS A 81 1.08 -13.95 10.40
CA LYS A 81 1.44 -14.07 11.81
C LYS A 81 1.28 -12.76 12.58
N VAL A 82 1.64 -11.61 11.97
CA VAL A 82 1.37 -10.29 12.57
C VAL A 82 -0.12 -10.08 12.80
N SER A 83 -0.94 -10.38 11.79
CA SER A 83 -2.40 -10.28 11.92
C SER A 83 -2.94 -11.18 13.03
N ASP A 84 -2.54 -12.46 13.05
CA ASP A 84 -3.02 -13.44 14.02
C ASP A 84 -2.55 -13.13 15.45
N THR A 85 -1.34 -12.57 15.60
CA THR A 85 -0.77 -12.27 16.93
C THR A 85 -1.41 -11.03 17.55
N PHE A 86 -1.65 -9.99 16.76
CA PHE A 86 -2.08 -8.70 17.28
C PHE A 86 -3.52 -8.33 16.95
N GLY A 87 -4.21 -9.11 16.13
CA GLY A 87 -5.58 -8.82 15.69
C GLY A 87 -5.68 -7.53 14.89
N VAL A 88 -4.68 -7.23 14.04
CA VAL A 88 -4.66 -6.06 13.16
C VAL A 88 -4.71 -6.48 11.69
N PRO A 89 -5.41 -5.73 10.84
CA PRO A 89 -5.41 -6.00 9.41
C PRO A 89 -4.05 -5.72 8.79
N THR A 90 -3.75 -6.42 7.69
CA THR A 90 -2.47 -6.31 7.00
C THR A 90 -2.64 -5.95 5.53
N VAL A 91 -1.63 -5.28 4.96
CA VAL A 91 -1.55 -4.92 3.55
C VAL A 91 -0.19 -5.24 2.97
N THR A 92 -0.17 -5.76 1.75
CA THR A 92 1.07 -5.98 0.97
C THR A 92 0.93 -5.56 -0.48
N ASP A 93 2.06 -5.28 -1.14
CA ASP A 93 2.10 -5.01 -2.58
C ASP A 93 2.01 -6.33 -3.36
N ILE A 94 1.37 -6.31 -4.54
CA ILE A 94 1.41 -7.39 -5.54
C ILE A 94 1.99 -6.87 -6.84
N HIS A 95 2.66 -7.72 -7.62
CA HIS A 95 3.41 -7.29 -8.80
C HIS A 95 3.01 -8.05 -10.07
N GLU A 96 2.49 -9.25 -9.92
CA GLU A 96 2.07 -10.13 -11.00
C GLU A 96 0.63 -10.63 -10.74
N VAL A 97 -0.05 -11.04 -11.81
CA VAL A 97 -1.43 -11.55 -11.72
C VAL A 97 -1.54 -12.71 -10.74
N THR A 98 -0.55 -13.61 -10.75
CA THR A 98 -0.47 -14.77 -9.86
C THR A 98 -0.23 -14.42 -8.39
N ASP A 99 0.29 -13.24 -8.10
CA ASP A 99 0.46 -12.79 -6.73
C ASP A 99 -0.88 -12.49 -6.04
N ALA A 100 -1.92 -12.13 -6.81
CA ALA A 100 -3.17 -11.64 -6.27
C ALA A 100 -3.87 -12.71 -5.40
N GLU A 101 -4.13 -13.88 -5.94
CA GLU A 101 -4.76 -14.98 -5.21
C GLU A 101 -3.86 -15.44 -4.06
N LYS A 102 -2.57 -15.66 -4.34
CA LYS A 102 -1.60 -16.10 -3.34
C LYS A 102 -1.53 -15.15 -2.14
N ALA A 103 -1.41 -13.84 -2.37
CA ALA A 103 -1.32 -12.86 -1.28
C ALA A 103 -2.65 -12.71 -0.53
N ALA A 104 -3.79 -12.83 -1.22
CA ALA A 104 -5.11 -12.73 -0.62
C ALA A 104 -5.41 -13.78 0.47
N GLU A 105 -4.71 -14.91 0.48
CA GLU A 105 -4.81 -15.92 1.54
C GLU A 105 -4.20 -15.44 2.87
N TYR A 106 -3.28 -14.48 2.83
CA TYR A 106 -2.46 -14.06 3.96
C TYR A 106 -2.76 -12.64 4.47
N VAL A 107 -3.32 -11.77 3.60
CA VAL A 107 -3.54 -10.37 3.94
C VAL A 107 -4.97 -9.92 3.68
N ASP A 108 -5.36 -8.77 4.24
CA ASP A 108 -6.71 -8.21 4.13
C ASP A 108 -6.82 -7.21 2.99
N ILE A 109 -5.70 -6.62 2.58
CA ILE A 109 -5.64 -5.54 1.60
C ILE A 109 -4.52 -5.83 0.60
N LEU A 110 -4.82 -5.71 -0.69
CA LEU A 110 -3.85 -5.82 -1.77
C LEU A 110 -3.51 -4.43 -2.31
N GLN A 111 -2.24 -4.10 -2.38
CA GLN A 111 -1.78 -2.84 -2.95
C GLN A 111 -1.22 -3.03 -4.35
N ILE A 112 -1.69 -2.21 -5.29
CA ILE A 112 -1.09 -2.11 -6.63
C ILE A 112 -0.03 -1.00 -6.60
N PRO A 113 1.24 -1.31 -6.88
CA PRO A 113 2.32 -0.32 -6.93
C PRO A 113 2.07 0.77 -7.97
N ALA A 114 2.63 1.95 -7.73
CA ALA A 114 2.41 3.13 -8.57
C ALA A 114 2.78 2.91 -10.05
N PHE A 115 3.87 2.20 -10.34
CA PHE A 115 4.26 1.89 -11.72
C PHE A 115 3.31 0.92 -12.42
N LEU A 116 2.59 0.08 -11.66
CA LEU A 116 1.73 -0.99 -12.18
C LEU A 116 0.24 -0.63 -12.18
N VAL A 117 -0.13 0.55 -11.70
CA VAL A 117 -1.55 0.94 -11.53
C VAL A 117 -2.37 0.94 -12.82
N ARG A 118 -1.72 1.02 -13.98
CA ARG A 118 -2.38 0.94 -15.28
C ARG A 118 -2.50 -0.48 -15.84
N GLN A 119 -1.84 -1.48 -15.24
CA GLN A 119 -1.86 -2.88 -15.70
C GLN A 119 -3.24 -3.48 -15.43
N THR A 120 -4.05 -3.60 -16.49
CA THR A 120 -5.45 -4.00 -16.37
C THR A 120 -5.60 -5.37 -15.73
N ASP A 121 -4.84 -6.36 -16.20
CA ASP A 121 -4.96 -7.74 -15.71
C ASP A 121 -4.60 -7.86 -14.24
N LEU A 122 -3.57 -7.12 -13.77
CA LEU A 122 -3.18 -7.09 -12.37
C LEU A 122 -4.26 -6.46 -11.48
N VAL A 123 -4.82 -5.31 -11.92
CA VAL A 123 -5.89 -4.62 -11.18
C VAL A 123 -7.15 -5.49 -11.09
N VAL A 124 -7.53 -6.13 -12.20
CA VAL A 124 -8.69 -7.04 -12.25
C VAL A 124 -8.46 -8.29 -11.39
N ALA A 125 -7.26 -8.87 -11.42
CA ALA A 125 -6.92 -10.00 -10.57
C ALA A 125 -7.04 -9.65 -9.08
N ALA A 126 -6.49 -8.50 -8.67
CA ALA A 126 -6.65 -8.01 -7.30
C ALA A 126 -8.12 -7.82 -6.92
N ALA A 127 -8.92 -7.20 -7.80
CA ALA A 127 -10.35 -6.98 -7.56
C ALA A 127 -11.13 -8.28 -7.37
N LYS A 128 -10.85 -9.29 -8.20
CA LYS A 128 -11.52 -10.60 -8.14
C LYS A 128 -11.29 -11.37 -6.85
N THR A 129 -10.25 -11.05 -6.08
CA THR A 129 -10.04 -11.67 -4.75
C THR A 129 -11.07 -11.26 -3.71
N GLY A 130 -11.86 -10.18 -3.97
CA GLY A 130 -12.82 -9.62 -3.01
C GLY A 130 -12.17 -8.87 -1.84
N LYS A 131 -10.84 -8.80 -1.78
CA LYS A 131 -10.10 -8.01 -0.79
C LYS A 131 -10.19 -6.51 -1.09
N VAL A 132 -9.85 -5.67 -0.12
CA VAL A 132 -9.69 -4.23 -0.38
C VAL A 132 -8.51 -4.02 -1.34
N VAL A 133 -8.71 -3.21 -2.38
CA VAL A 133 -7.67 -2.88 -3.36
C VAL A 133 -7.19 -1.45 -3.15
N ASN A 134 -5.94 -1.29 -2.80
CA ASN A 134 -5.28 0.00 -2.66
C ASN A 134 -4.49 0.34 -3.94
N LEU A 135 -4.96 1.31 -4.71
CA LEU A 135 -4.34 1.74 -5.97
C LEU A 135 -3.37 2.89 -5.69
N LYS A 136 -2.06 2.65 -5.77
CA LYS A 136 -1.09 3.77 -5.70
C LYS A 136 -1.08 4.54 -7.01
N LYS A 137 -1.37 5.85 -6.93
CA LYS A 137 -1.32 6.74 -8.10
C LYS A 137 0.09 6.73 -8.70
N GLY A 138 0.17 6.46 -10.00
CA GLY A 138 1.42 6.58 -10.75
C GLY A 138 1.97 8.01 -10.69
N GLN A 139 3.28 8.15 -10.54
CA GLN A 139 3.95 9.45 -10.50
C GLN A 139 3.74 10.28 -11.78
N PHE A 140 3.42 9.59 -12.87
CA PHE A 140 3.15 10.14 -14.20
C PHE A 140 1.67 10.42 -14.48
N MET A 141 0.79 10.16 -13.50
CA MET A 141 -0.67 10.27 -13.67
C MET A 141 -1.22 11.54 -13.02
N SER A 142 -2.20 12.16 -13.69
CA SER A 142 -3.01 13.19 -13.06
C SER A 142 -4.00 12.59 -12.06
N PRO A 143 -4.50 13.38 -11.10
CA PRO A 143 -5.57 12.95 -10.19
C PRO A 143 -6.82 12.43 -10.91
N GLU A 144 -7.23 13.09 -12.00
CA GLU A 144 -8.40 12.73 -12.81
C GLU A 144 -8.26 11.35 -13.46
N ALA A 145 -7.03 11.00 -13.89
CA ALA A 145 -6.76 9.71 -14.54
C ALA A 145 -6.98 8.51 -13.60
N MET A 146 -6.96 8.72 -12.29
CA MET A 146 -7.24 7.65 -11.31
C MET A 146 -8.67 7.14 -11.36
N LYS A 147 -9.62 7.93 -11.90
CA LYS A 147 -10.98 7.47 -12.17
C LYS A 147 -11.00 6.15 -12.94
N HIS A 148 -10.15 6.04 -13.95
CA HIS A 148 -10.12 4.83 -14.80
C HIS A 148 -9.57 3.60 -14.06
N ALA A 149 -8.58 3.79 -13.19
CA ALA A 149 -8.05 2.69 -12.39
C ALA A 149 -9.07 2.20 -11.36
N VAL A 150 -9.77 3.12 -10.69
CA VAL A 150 -10.87 2.80 -9.77
C VAL A 150 -12.00 2.08 -10.51
N GLN A 151 -12.37 2.58 -11.71
CA GLN A 151 -13.44 1.96 -12.50
C GLN A 151 -13.13 0.51 -12.86
N LYS A 152 -11.88 0.17 -13.19
CA LYS A 152 -11.49 -1.24 -13.45
C LYS A 152 -11.77 -2.16 -12.26
N VAL A 153 -11.54 -1.70 -11.03
CA VAL A 153 -11.83 -2.48 -9.82
C VAL A 153 -13.33 -2.69 -9.68
N LYS A 154 -14.14 -1.63 -9.90
CA LYS A 154 -15.60 -1.68 -9.84
C LYS A 154 -16.20 -2.56 -10.95
N ASP A 155 -15.73 -2.41 -12.17
CA ASP A 155 -16.19 -3.23 -13.33
C ASP A 155 -15.86 -4.72 -13.13
N ALA A 156 -14.83 -5.03 -12.33
CA ALA A 156 -14.51 -6.39 -11.92
C ALA A 156 -15.38 -6.90 -10.74
N GLY A 157 -16.36 -6.10 -10.28
CA GLY A 157 -17.33 -6.48 -9.24
C GLY A 157 -16.89 -6.20 -7.82
N ASN A 158 -15.87 -5.33 -7.59
CA ASN A 158 -15.38 -5.02 -6.26
C ASN A 158 -15.45 -3.52 -5.96
N GLU A 159 -16.29 -3.14 -4.99
CA GLU A 159 -16.44 -1.75 -4.55
C GLU A 159 -15.41 -1.32 -3.48
N LYS A 160 -14.60 -2.25 -2.96
CA LYS A 160 -13.64 -2.02 -1.88
C LYS A 160 -12.32 -1.49 -2.45
N VAL A 161 -12.28 -0.22 -2.82
CA VAL A 161 -11.11 0.39 -3.47
C VAL A 161 -10.72 1.71 -2.82
N TRP A 162 -9.40 1.94 -2.70
CA TRP A 162 -8.79 3.21 -2.26
C TRP A 162 -7.77 3.69 -3.28
N ILE A 163 -7.43 4.97 -3.16
CA ILE A 163 -6.33 5.58 -3.89
C ILE A 163 -5.26 6.01 -2.88
N THR A 164 -4.00 5.68 -3.13
CA THR A 164 -2.87 6.25 -2.39
C THR A 164 -2.12 7.22 -3.29
N ASP A 165 -2.03 8.48 -2.90
CA ASP A 165 -1.14 9.45 -3.53
C ASP A 165 0.25 9.37 -2.91
N ARG A 166 1.27 9.31 -3.76
CA ARG A 166 2.68 9.33 -3.39
C ARG A 166 3.47 10.43 -4.11
N GLY A 167 2.77 11.41 -4.64
CA GLY A 167 3.33 12.50 -5.41
C GLY A 167 3.45 12.22 -6.91
N THR A 168 3.77 13.27 -7.61
CA THR A 168 3.95 13.33 -9.08
C THR A 168 5.39 13.73 -9.37
N MET A 169 6.00 13.15 -10.40
CA MET A 169 7.34 13.52 -10.84
C MET A 169 7.37 14.98 -11.27
N PHE A 170 8.36 15.71 -10.76
CA PHE A 170 8.71 17.04 -11.20
C PHE A 170 10.14 17.01 -11.76
N GLY A 171 10.27 17.11 -13.08
CA GLY A 171 11.51 16.76 -13.76
C GLY A 171 11.83 15.28 -13.58
N TYR A 172 13.09 14.94 -13.29
CA TYR A 172 13.58 13.55 -13.22
C TYR A 172 13.94 13.08 -11.83
N GLN A 173 14.13 13.99 -10.86
CA GLN A 173 14.73 13.68 -9.56
C GLN A 173 13.90 14.12 -8.36
N ASP A 174 12.88 14.91 -8.54
CA ASP A 174 12.02 15.38 -7.46
C ASP A 174 10.60 14.85 -7.58
N MET A 175 9.93 14.83 -6.43
CA MET A 175 8.51 14.48 -6.30
C MET A 175 7.78 15.67 -5.69
N ILE A 176 6.58 15.94 -6.19
CA ILE A 176 5.69 16.96 -5.64
C ILE A 176 4.35 16.32 -5.29
N VAL A 177 3.86 16.62 -4.09
CA VAL A 177 2.49 16.32 -3.69
C VAL A 177 1.64 17.57 -3.97
N ASP A 178 0.79 17.49 -4.97
CA ASP A 178 -0.20 18.53 -5.23
C ASP A 178 -1.50 18.23 -4.46
N PHE A 179 -1.66 18.88 -3.32
CA PHE A 179 -2.85 18.69 -2.47
C PHE A 179 -4.16 19.05 -3.16
N ARG A 180 -4.16 19.84 -4.23
CA ARG A 180 -5.36 20.15 -5.03
C ARG A 180 -5.93 18.90 -5.70
N GLY A 181 -5.11 17.88 -5.94
CA GLY A 181 -5.53 16.61 -6.51
C GLY A 181 -6.32 15.73 -5.54
N ILE A 182 -6.16 15.92 -4.22
CA ILE A 182 -6.84 15.09 -3.23
C ILE A 182 -8.37 15.21 -3.31
N PRO A 183 -8.97 16.41 -3.34
CA PRO A 183 -10.42 16.54 -3.53
C PRO A 183 -10.93 15.89 -4.81
N THR A 184 -10.17 15.98 -5.91
CA THR A 184 -10.50 15.32 -7.18
C THR A 184 -10.56 13.80 -7.03
N MET A 185 -9.51 13.18 -6.48
CA MET A 185 -9.45 11.73 -6.29
C MET A 185 -10.51 11.23 -5.30
N ARG A 186 -10.85 12.01 -4.28
CA ARG A 186 -11.89 11.68 -3.30
C ARG A 186 -13.29 11.54 -3.91
N GLN A 187 -13.53 12.08 -5.11
CA GLN A 187 -14.78 11.86 -5.85
C GLN A 187 -14.89 10.42 -6.37
N TYR A 188 -13.78 9.71 -6.53
CA TYR A 188 -13.75 8.37 -7.10
C TYR A 188 -13.64 7.28 -6.04
N ALA A 189 -12.80 7.53 -5.01
CA ALA A 189 -12.55 6.61 -3.90
C ALA A 189 -11.92 7.35 -2.71
N PRO A 190 -11.91 6.76 -1.49
CA PRO A 190 -11.13 7.27 -0.37
C PRO A 190 -9.65 7.42 -0.71
N VAL A 191 -9.00 8.45 -0.16
CA VAL A 191 -7.61 8.79 -0.48
C VAL A 191 -6.71 8.66 0.73
N VAL A 192 -5.57 8.00 0.54
CA VAL A 192 -4.45 7.89 1.48
C VAL A 192 -3.30 8.73 0.96
N LEU A 193 -2.60 9.44 1.82
CA LEU A 193 -1.36 10.13 1.49
C LEU A 193 -0.16 9.31 1.99
N ASP A 194 0.72 8.90 1.07
CA ASP A 194 1.98 8.25 1.40
C ASP A 194 3.05 9.31 1.67
N VAL A 195 3.20 9.67 2.93
CA VAL A 195 4.13 10.72 3.39
C VAL A 195 5.60 10.27 3.37
N THR A 196 5.85 8.97 3.19
CA THR A 196 7.21 8.41 3.12
C THR A 196 7.76 8.45 1.70
N HIS A 197 7.02 7.86 0.75
CA HIS A 197 7.50 7.74 -0.61
C HIS A 197 7.33 9.04 -1.43
N SER A 198 6.55 9.99 -0.97
CA SER A 198 6.46 11.33 -1.56
C SER A 198 7.74 12.17 -1.36
N LEU A 199 8.59 11.78 -0.41
CA LEU A 199 9.88 12.44 -0.14
C LEU A 199 11.07 11.77 -0.84
N GLN A 200 10.81 10.75 -1.67
CA GLN A 200 11.86 10.07 -2.42
C GLN A 200 12.49 10.98 -3.48
N GLN A 201 13.78 10.79 -3.68
CA GLN A 201 14.53 11.34 -4.82
C GLN A 201 14.97 10.18 -5.72
N PRO A 202 14.20 9.89 -6.78
CA PRO A 202 14.53 8.81 -7.72
C PRO A 202 15.74 9.18 -8.60
N ASN A 203 16.17 8.23 -9.43
CA ASN A 203 17.18 8.45 -10.48
C ASN A 203 18.53 8.99 -9.98
N GLN A 204 18.95 8.61 -8.77
CA GLN A 204 20.26 9.01 -8.24
C GLN A 204 21.38 8.23 -8.94
N THR A 205 22.52 8.88 -9.16
CA THR A 205 23.72 8.28 -9.81
C THR A 205 24.30 7.10 -9.03
N SER A 206 24.03 7.02 -7.72
CA SER A 206 24.42 5.90 -6.87
C SER A 206 23.67 4.59 -7.16
N GLY A 207 22.64 4.63 -8.02
CA GLY A 207 21.78 3.47 -8.32
C GLY A 207 20.83 3.08 -7.19
N VAL A 208 20.66 3.95 -6.19
CA VAL A 208 19.67 3.81 -5.13
C VAL A 208 18.83 5.10 -5.03
N THR A 209 17.57 4.94 -4.63
CA THR A 209 16.69 6.09 -4.42
C THR A 209 17.09 6.81 -3.14
N GLY A 210 17.35 8.11 -3.24
CA GLY A 210 17.53 8.98 -2.10
C GLY A 210 16.19 9.43 -1.49
N GLY A 211 16.26 10.33 -0.51
CA GLY A 211 15.09 10.94 0.11
C GLY A 211 15.45 12.19 0.93
N ARG A 212 14.41 12.94 1.28
CA ARG A 212 14.50 14.10 2.19
C ARG A 212 13.57 13.85 3.36
N PRO A 213 14.02 13.16 4.43
CA PRO A 213 13.19 12.86 5.59
C PRO A 213 12.80 14.10 6.38
#